data_4287a2fd1d78cbbce2b24cf73c02c696
#
_entry.id   4287a2fd1d78cbbce2b24cf73c02c696
#
_cell.length_a   1.000
_cell.length_b   1.000
_cell.length_c   1.000
_cell.angle_alpha   90.00
_cell.angle_beta   90.00
_cell.angle_gamma   90.00
#
_symmetry.space_group_name_H-M   'P 1'
#
loop_
_entity.id
_entity.type
_entity.pdbx_description
1 polymer ?
#
loop_
_entity_poly.entity_id
_entity_poly.type
_entity_poly.pdbx_seq_one_letter_code
_entity_poly.pdbx_strand_id
1 'polypeptide(L)'
;MNWLKLGALALLILVLSQLNRWQVFDKLFFILLGLLLLSYVWSRLSLRGLTVTRRTATDRAQVGDLLIERIRVENSSRFAKLWVELIDHSDLPGHRLSRVIHLGPRDAANWKAQTWCARRGRFRLGPMTLSSGDPFGLFPTRQIVPYVQELVVYPATVDLSGFRLPHGELAGGSSLQRRTPFVTPNAAGVRQYLPGDSFNRIAWSATARTGQLMVKEFELDPSTDVWLILDMEARHHVRATFWGGGQRPSPGEPLPLSFWLDSTEEYAVTIAASLARHFLDLNRTVGLIANARQPVMIPADRGARQMVKILELLAILTADGERPLAEVLISEAGYLTRHSTAIVISPSTDESWVRGLVELAARHVRSMAVIVEPSTFGSAESSLLVVSDLAAIGVPTYLVKYGDDIARALAGQGRAAGVSVMTSA
;
A
#
# COMPACT_ATOMS: atom_id res chain seq x y z
N MET A 1 -33.70 28.15 -3.61
CA MET A 1 -33.92 29.61 -3.53
C MET A 1 -34.79 30.16 -4.67
N ASN A 2 -34.95 29.46 -5.79
CA ASN A 2 -35.82 29.91 -6.91
C ASN A 2 -37.32 29.79 -6.60
N TRP A 3 -37.73 28.82 -5.79
CA TRP A 3 -39.14 28.68 -5.37
C TRP A 3 -39.65 29.85 -4.54
N LEU A 4 -38.79 30.49 -3.71
CA LEU A 4 -39.15 31.69 -2.95
C LEU A 4 -39.47 32.88 -3.89
N LYS A 5 -38.69 33.04 -4.96
CA LYS A 5 -38.94 34.11 -5.97
C LYS A 5 -40.24 33.89 -6.71
N LEU A 6 -40.52 32.62 -7.09
CA LEU A 6 -41.79 32.29 -7.74
C LEU A 6 -42.97 32.36 -6.76
N GLY A 7 -42.77 32.01 -5.49
CA GLY A 7 -43.77 32.19 -4.45
C GLY A 7 -44.09 33.67 -4.20
N ALA A 8 -43.07 34.53 -4.15
CA ALA A 8 -43.25 35.99 -4.07
C ALA A 8 -43.97 36.56 -5.31
N LEU A 9 -43.66 36.05 -6.50
CA LEU A 9 -44.34 36.43 -7.73
C LEU A 9 -45.82 36.00 -7.71
N ALA A 10 -46.12 34.78 -7.23
CA ALA A 10 -47.47 34.27 -7.09
C ALA A 10 -48.29 35.14 -6.08
N LEU A 11 -47.66 35.53 -4.96
CA LEU A 11 -48.27 36.43 -4.00
C LEU A 11 -48.55 37.82 -4.62
N LEU A 12 -47.61 38.37 -5.36
CA LEU A 12 -47.78 39.66 -6.05
C LEU A 12 -48.94 39.59 -7.05
N ILE A 13 -49.00 38.49 -7.85
CA ILE A 13 -50.11 38.30 -8.82
C ILE A 13 -51.44 38.19 -8.10
N LEU A 14 -51.50 37.51 -6.94
CA LEU A 14 -52.70 37.43 -6.11
C LEU A 14 -53.15 38.83 -5.64
N VAL A 15 -52.23 39.66 -5.14
CA VAL A 15 -52.52 41.03 -4.70
C VAL A 15 -53.03 41.89 -5.88
N LEU A 16 -52.40 41.77 -7.04
CA LEU A 16 -52.83 42.49 -8.24
C LEU A 16 -54.20 42.02 -8.75
N SER A 17 -54.54 40.74 -8.61
CA SER A 17 -55.87 40.20 -8.92
C SER A 17 -56.95 40.81 -8.02
N GLN A 18 -56.66 40.99 -6.73
CA GLN A 18 -57.63 41.67 -5.83
C GLN A 18 -57.84 43.16 -6.12
N LEU A 19 -56.78 43.83 -6.62
CA LEU A 19 -56.84 45.26 -6.94
C LEU A 19 -57.51 45.55 -8.29
N ASN A 20 -57.31 44.66 -9.31
CA ASN A 20 -57.57 45.00 -10.69
C ASN A 20 -58.71 44.22 -11.36
N ARG A 21 -59.41 43.31 -10.64
CA ARG A 21 -60.56 42.47 -11.12
C ARG A 21 -60.41 41.85 -12.52
N TRP A 22 -59.16 41.74 -13.08
CA TRP A 22 -58.93 41.14 -14.37
C TRP A 22 -58.76 39.62 -14.24
N GLN A 23 -59.65 38.85 -14.82
CA GLN A 23 -59.63 37.39 -14.84
C GLN A 23 -58.29 36.77 -15.26
N VAL A 24 -57.44 37.53 -15.93
CA VAL A 24 -56.10 37.12 -16.38
C VAL A 24 -55.18 36.89 -15.19
N PHE A 25 -55.23 37.74 -14.16
CA PHE A 25 -54.40 37.57 -12.94
C PHE A 25 -54.80 36.35 -12.16
N ASP A 26 -56.13 36.08 -12.06
CA ASP A 26 -56.61 34.85 -11.38
C ASP A 26 -56.10 33.60 -12.09
N LYS A 27 -56.19 33.55 -13.42
CA LYS A 27 -55.70 32.43 -14.22
C LYS A 27 -54.20 32.26 -14.08
N LEU A 28 -53.40 33.33 -14.14
CA LEU A 28 -51.96 33.28 -13.92
C LEU A 28 -51.59 32.79 -12.53
N PHE A 29 -52.31 33.24 -11.49
CA PHE A 29 -52.11 32.77 -10.11
C PHE A 29 -52.31 31.24 -10.00
N PHE A 30 -53.44 30.72 -10.49
CA PHE A 30 -53.75 29.29 -10.44
C PHE A 30 -52.76 28.46 -11.27
N ILE A 31 -52.30 28.93 -12.42
CA ILE A 31 -51.26 28.29 -13.24
C ILE A 31 -49.96 28.23 -12.46
N LEU A 32 -49.52 29.33 -11.85
CA LEU A 32 -48.27 29.39 -11.11
C LEU A 32 -48.32 28.54 -9.81
N LEU A 33 -49.47 28.58 -9.11
CA LEU A 33 -49.71 27.74 -7.94
C LEU A 33 -49.70 26.26 -8.30
N GLY A 34 -50.38 25.89 -9.41
CA GLY A 34 -50.36 24.53 -9.95
C GLY A 34 -48.97 24.05 -10.34
N LEU A 35 -48.18 24.94 -10.99
CA LEU A 35 -46.79 24.66 -11.32
C LEU A 35 -45.94 24.39 -10.06
N LEU A 36 -46.03 25.24 -9.06
CA LEU A 36 -45.31 25.09 -7.80
C LEU A 36 -45.68 23.78 -7.08
N LEU A 37 -46.96 23.49 -7.05
CA LEU A 37 -47.45 22.24 -6.38
C LEU A 37 -47.01 21.00 -7.14
N LEU A 38 -47.11 21.03 -8.48
CA LEU A 38 -46.64 19.95 -9.34
C LEU A 38 -45.14 19.72 -9.19
N SER A 39 -44.34 20.81 -9.25
CA SER A 39 -42.89 20.75 -9.04
C SER A 39 -42.52 20.20 -7.68
N TYR A 40 -43.21 20.61 -6.63
CA TYR A 40 -43.00 20.08 -5.27
C TYR A 40 -43.27 18.58 -5.18
N VAL A 41 -44.44 18.13 -5.66
CA VAL A 41 -44.80 16.71 -5.68
C VAL A 41 -43.81 15.90 -6.52
N TRP A 42 -43.44 16.42 -7.70
CA TRP A 42 -42.44 15.78 -8.52
C TRP A 42 -41.11 15.62 -7.82
N SER A 43 -40.59 16.67 -7.20
CA SER A 43 -39.34 16.62 -6.43
C SER A 43 -39.37 15.54 -5.34
N ARG A 44 -40.50 15.44 -4.61
CA ARG A 44 -40.68 14.41 -3.56
C ARG A 44 -40.71 12.98 -4.10
N LEU A 45 -41.16 12.79 -5.35
CA LEU A 45 -41.22 11.49 -5.99
C LEU A 45 -39.94 11.12 -6.74
N SER A 46 -39.08 12.11 -7.06
CA SER A 46 -37.90 11.93 -7.93
C SER A 46 -36.87 10.94 -7.37
N LEU A 47 -36.62 10.91 -6.05
CA LEU A 47 -35.69 9.97 -5.40
C LEU A 47 -36.38 8.79 -4.72
N ARG A 48 -37.73 8.79 -4.64
CA ARG A 48 -38.47 7.77 -3.92
C ARG A 48 -38.39 6.42 -4.65
N GLY A 49 -38.01 5.34 -3.93
CA GLY A 49 -37.89 4.01 -4.48
C GLY A 49 -36.61 3.78 -5.30
N LEU A 50 -35.59 4.61 -5.12
CA LEU A 50 -34.25 4.36 -5.63
C LEU A 50 -33.43 3.57 -4.60
N THR A 51 -32.77 2.52 -5.07
CA THR A 51 -31.78 1.75 -4.32
C THR A 51 -30.45 1.75 -5.07
N VAL A 52 -29.36 1.97 -4.34
CA VAL A 52 -28.00 1.92 -4.90
C VAL A 52 -27.26 0.75 -4.29
N THR A 53 -26.69 -0.08 -5.15
CA THR A 53 -25.86 -1.21 -4.73
C THR A 53 -24.47 -1.01 -5.34
N ARG A 54 -23.44 -1.07 -4.50
CA ARG A 54 -22.02 -1.07 -4.87
C ARG A 54 -21.47 -2.46 -4.62
N ARG A 55 -20.72 -2.99 -5.57
CA ARG A 55 -19.96 -4.23 -5.42
C ARG A 55 -18.54 -4.01 -5.90
N THR A 56 -17.60 -4.15 -4.99
CA THR A 56 -16.16 -4.18 -5.28
C THR A 56 -15.73 -5.64 -5.37
N ALA A 57 -14.75 -5.93 -6.21
CA ALA A 57 -14.22 -7.28 -6.35
C ALA A 57 -13.42 -7.71 -5.11
N THR A 58 -12.74 -6.79 -4.47
CA THR A 58 -11.87 -7.01 -3.31
C THR A 58 -11.91 -5.83 -2.35
N ASP A 59 -11.63 -6.07 -1.08
CA ASP A 59 -11.38 -5.07 -0.04
C ASP A 59 -9.88 -4.72 0.10
N ARG A 60 -9.04 -5.36 -0.70
CA ARG A 60 -7.58 -5.23 -0.69
C ARG A 60 -7.06 -5.12 -2.12
N ALA A 61 -6.19 -4.16 -2.35
CA ALA A 61 -5.52 -3.92 -3.63
C ALA A 61 -4.05 -3.57 -3.40
N GLN A 62 -3.24 -3.55 -4.43
CA GLN A 62 -1.87 -3.03 -4.41
C GLN A 62 -1.75 -1.73 -5.20
N VAL A 63 -0.71 -0.94 -4.90
CA VAL A 63 -0.35 0.20 -5.74
C VAL A 63 -0.07 -0.29 -7.17
N GLY A 64 -0.72 0.34 -8.15
CA GLY A 64 -0.68 -0.06 -9.55
C GLY A 64 -1.81 -0.99 -9.99
N ASP A 65 -2.65 -1.48 -9.06
CA ASP A 65 -3.83 -2.27 -9.41
C ASP A 65 -4.96 -1.39 -9.94
N LEU A 66 -5.77 -1.95 -10.82
CA LEU A 66 -7.01 -1.35 -11.31
C LEU A 66 -8.20 -1.83 -10.47
N LEU A 67 -8.69 -0.96 -9.59
CA LEU A 67 -9.92 -1.21 -8.85
C LEU A 67 -11.12 -1.17 -9.79
N ILE A 68 -11.86 -2.27 -9.86
CA ILE A 68 -13.08 -2.38 -10.68
C ILE A 68 -14.28 -2.49 -9.74
N GLU A 69 -15.16 -1.52 -9.84
CA GLU A 69 -16.39 -1.46 -9.07
C GLU A 69 -17.60 -1.59 -10.00
N ARG A 70 -18.60 -2.30 -9.53
CA ARG A 70 -19.89 -2.40 -10.22
C ARG A 70 -20.93 -1.64 -9.41
N ILE A 71 -21.51 -0.64 -10.03
CA ILE A 71 -22.54 0.17 -9.43
C ILE A 71 -23.86 -0.13 -10.13
N ARG A 72 -24.89 -0.39 -9.34
CA ARG A 72 -26.24 -0.62 -9.80
C ARG A 72 -27.18 0.34 -9.07
N VAL A 73 -27.94 1.10 -9.85
CA VAL A 73 -29.02 1.93 -9.35
C VAL A 73 -30.32 1.39 -9.89
N GLU A 74 -31.25 1.05 -9.00
CA GLU A 74 -32.53 0.44 -9.32
C GLU A 74 -33.68 1.34 -8.90
N ASN A 75 -34.65 1.54 -9.80
CA ASN A 75 -35.88 2.24 -9.56
C ASN A 75 -37.00 1.22 -9.34
N SER A 76 -37.41 0.99 -8.11
CA SER A 76 -38.54 0.09 -7.75
C SER A 76 -39.90 0.76 -7.96
N SER A 77 -39.95 2.08 -8.22
CA SER A 77 -41.18 2.83 -8.35
C SER A 77 -41.82 2.66 -9.73
N ARG A 78 -43.10 3.02 -9.84
CA ARG A 78 -43.84 3.07 -11.10
C ARG A 78 -43.62 4.36 -11.91
N PHE A 79 -42.85 5.33 -11.34
CA PHE A 79 -42.59 6.61 -11.97
C PHE A 79 -41.17 6.62 -12.53
N ALA A 80 -41.02 7.11 -13.76
CA ALA A 80 -39.73 7.34 -14.37
C ALA A 80 -38.94 8.42 -13.61
N LYS A 81 -37.62 8.25 -13.54
CA LYS A 81 -36.70 9.23 -12.98
C LYS A 81 -35.99 9.92 -14.15
N LEU A 82 -36.38 11.15 -14.42
CA LEU A 82 -35.91 11.88 -15.60
C LEU A 82 -34.41 12.14 -15.57
N TRP A 83 -33.90 12.53 -14.41
CA TRP A 83 -32.47 12.66 -14.16
C TRP A 83 -32.19 12.42 -12.67
N VAL A 84 -31.18 11.64 -12.42
CA VAL A 84 -30.64 11.41 -11.09
C VAL A 84 -29.14 11.51 -11.21
N GLU A 85 -28.54 12.41 -10.49
CA GLU A 85 -27.10 12.53 -10.36
C GLU A 85 -26.64 11.73 -9.17
N LEU A 86 -25.71 10.79 -9.40
CA LEU A 86 -25.03 10.03 -8.35
C LEU A 86 -23.62 10.59 -8.21
N ILE A 87 -23.27 11.03 -7.00
CA ILE A 87 -21.96 11.53 -6.63
C ILE A 87 -21.40 10.63 -5.53
N ASP A 88 -20.20 10.14 -5.73
CA ASP A 88 -19.46 9.35 -4.73
C ASP A 88 -18.47 10.24 -3.97
N HIS A 89 -18.43 10.10 -2.64
CA HIS A 89 -17.56 10.84 -1.74
C HIS A 89 -16.41 9.98 -1.21
N SER A 90 -15.94 9.02 -1.99
CA SER A 90 -14.77 8.20 -1.67
C SER A 90 -13.51 9.05 -1.56
N ASP A 91 -12.62 8.68 -0.62
CA ASP A 91 -11.35 9.37 -0.37
C ASP A 91 -10.16 8.77 -1.15
N LEU A 92 -10.40 7.72 -1.97
CA LEU A 92 -9.37 7.10 -2.80
C LEU A 92 -8.83 8.11 -3.83
N PRO A 93 -7.52 8.37 -3.86
CA PRO A 93 -6.92 9.31 -4.80
C PRO A 93 -7.21 8.96 -6.27
N GLY A 94 -7.69 9.94 -7.03
CA GLY A 94 -8.03 9.74 -8.44
C GLY A 94 -9.42 9.13 -8.70
N HIS A 95 -10.11 8.66 -7.66
CA HIS A 95 -11.47 8.17 -7.78
C HIS A 95 -12.42 9.35 -7.96
N ARG A 96 -13.09 9.39 -9.10
CA ARG A 96 -14.13 10.39 -9.41
C ARG A 96 -15.30 9.69 -10.05
N LEU A 97 -16.33 9.47 -9.25
CA LEU A 97 -17.57 8.88 -9.72
C LEU A 97 -18.69 9.92 -9.57
N SER A 98 -18.99 10.60 -10.64
CA SER A 98 -20.18 11.42 -10.80
C SER A 98 -20.85 11.02 -12.11
N ARG A 99 -22.11 10.63 -12.04
CA ARG A 99 -22.87 10.23 -13.21
C ARG A 99 -24.33 10.63 -13.11
N VAL A 100 -24.81 11.22 -14.20
CA VAL A 100 -26.24 11.47 -14.39
C VAL A 100 -26.85 10.28 -15.10
N ILE A 101 -27.95 9.76 -14.57
CA ILE A 101 -28.67 8.60 -15.09
C ILE A 101 -30.16 8.93 -15.27
N HIS A 102 -30.76 8.28 -16.23
CA HIS A 102 -32.19 8.23 -16.45
C HIS A 102 -32.68 6.80 -16.21
N LEU A 103 -33.79 6.65 -15.50
CA LEU A 103 -34.35 5.34 -15.16
C LEU A 103 -35.83 5.32 -15.47
N GLY A 104 -36.24 4.37 -16.30
CA GLY A 104 -37.64 4.05 -16.49
C GLY A 104 -38.33 3.52 -15.22
N PRO A 105 -39.67 3.30 -15.29
CA PRO A 105 -40.39 2.62 -14.21
C PRO A 105 -39.87 1.18 -14.05
N ARG A 106 -39.56 0.75 -12.82
CA ARG A 106 -39.04 -0.61 -12.50
C ARG A 106 -37.80 -1.00 -13.32
N ASP A 107 -36.94 -0.04 -13.59
CA ASP A 107 -35.74 -0.18 -14.41
C ASP A 107 -34.48 -0.08 -13.56
N ALA A 108 -33.32 -0.53 -14.10
CA ALA A 108 -32.06 -0.50 -13.40
C ALA A 108 -30.91 -0.13 -14.36
N ALA A 109 -30.09 0.81 -13.95
CA ALA A 109 -28.84 1.14 -14.61
C ALA A 109 -27.66 0.46 -13.93
N ASN A 110 -26.79 -0.16 -14.75
CA ASN A 110 -25.57 -0.84 -14.29
C ASN A 110 -24.37 -0.29 -15.07
N TRP A 111 -23.28 -0.02 -14.35
CA TRP A 111 -22.01 0.34 -15.00
C TRP A 111 -20.82 -0.08 -14.16
N LYS A 112 -19.65 -0.07 -14.78
CA LYS A 112 -18.37 -0.30 -14.12
C LYS A 112 -17.67 1.03 -13.94
N ALA A 113 -17.15 1.28 -12.74
CA ALA A 113 -16.17 2.32 -12.47
C ALA A 113 -14.79 1.67 -12.36
N GLN A 114 -13.77 2.34 -12.88
CA GLN A 114 -12.40 1.88 -12.87
C GLN A 114 -11.52 2.98 -12.32
N THR A 115 -10.70 2.65 -11.32
CA THR A 115 -9.81 3.60 -10.67
C THR A 115 -8.46 2.92 -10.40
N TRP A 116 -7.37 3.55 -10.80
CA TRP A 116 -6.04 3.08 -10.46
C TRP A 116 -5.74 3.35 -8.98
N CYS A 117 -5.28 2.34 -8.26
CA CYS A 117 -4.79 2.47 -6.90
C CYS A 117 -3.40 3.12 -6.94
N ALA A 118 -3.38 4.46 -6.99
CA ALA A 118 -2.17 5.25 -7.20
C ALA A 118 -1.30 5.40 -5.96
N ARG A 119 -1.85 5.21 -4.78
CA ARG A 119 -1.16 5.36 -3.49
C ARG A 119 -1.58 4.28 -2.53
N ARG A 120 -0.64 3.83 -1.72
CA ARG A 120 -0.93 2.95 -0.59
C ARG A 120 -1.69 3.72 0.49
N GLY A 121 -2.47 3.01 1.26
CA GLY A 121 -3.23 3.60 2.35
C GLY A 121 -4.47 2.83 2.70
N ARG A 122 -5.19 3.34 3.68
CA ARG A 122 -6.52 2.87 4.05
C ARG A 122 -7.53 3.92 3.60
N PHE A 123 -8.40 3.55 2.70
CA PHE A 123 -9.36 4.43 2.05
C PHE A 123 -10.79 4.00 2.33
N ARG A 124 -11.71 4.95 2.29
CA ARG A 124 -13.13 4.72 2.40
C ARG A 124 -13.82 4.98 1.07
N LEU A 125 -14.53 3.98 0.60
CA LEU A 125 -15.34 4.05 -0.61
C LEU A 125 -16.79 4.37 -0.20
N GLY A 126 -17.30 5.55 -0.63
CA GLY A 126 -18.55 6.12 -0.17
C GLY A 126 -18.39 7.14 0.98
N PRO A 127 -19.51 7.67 1.52
CA PRO A 127 -20.90 7.47 1.10
C PRO A 127 -21.21 8.04 -0.28
N MET A 128 -22.37 7.70 -0.85
CA MET A 128 -22.84 8.25 -2.11
C MET A 128 -24.00 9.20 -1.88
N THR A 129 -24.13 10.21 -2.73
CA THR A 129 -25.26 11.13 -2.72
C THR A 129 -26.02 11.01 -4.05
N LEU A 130 -27.32 10.78 -3.94
CA LEU A 130 -28.24 10.92 -5.05
C LEU A 130 -28.83 12.33 -5.02
N SER A 131 -28.72 13.04 -6.14
CA SER A 131 -29.31 14.36 -6.32
C SER A 131 -30.29 14.33 -7.48
N SER A 132 -31.42 14.95 -7.31
CA SER A 132 -32.44 15.12 -8.34
C SER A 132 -33.28 16.36 -8.04
N GLY A 133 -34.32 16.59 -8.80
CA GLY A 133 -35.27 17.69 -8.59
C GLY A 133 -36.44 17.62 -9.52
N ASP A 134 -37.21 18.68 -9.55
CA ASP A 134 -38.28 18.91 -10.54
C ASP A 134 -37.69 19.39 -11.88
N PRO A 135 -38.43 19.27 -12.96
CA PRO A 135 -37.97 19.69 -14.30
C PRO A 135 -37.63 21.19 -14.45
N PHE A 136 -38.15 22.02 -13.53
CA PHE A 136 -37.93 23.49 -13.56
C PHE A 136 -36.79 23.92 -12.61
N GLY A 137 -36.19 22.95 -11.83
CA GLY A 137 -35.10 23.24 -10.91
C GLY A 137 -35.50 24.08 -9.69
N LEU A 138 -36.78 24.06 -9.31
CA LEU A 138 -37.31 24.85 -8.19
C LEU A 138 -37.05 24.17 -6.83
N PHE A 139 -37.18 22.86 -6.78
CA PHE A 139 -37.06 22.05 -5.57
C PHE A 139 -36.01 20.94 -5.73
N PRO A 140 -34.73 21.28 -5.53
CA PRO A 140 -33.69 20.25 -5.52
C PRO A 140 -33.89 19.31 -4.31
N THR A 141 -33.70 18.04 -4.54
CA THR A 141 -33.78 17.02 -3.49
C THR A 141 -32.51 16.18 -3.48
N ARG A 142 -32.09 15.76 -2.28
CA ARG A 142 -30.88 14.94 -2.09
C ARG A 142 -31.18 13.82 -1.12
N GLN A 143 -30.57 12.68 -1.38
CA GLN A 143 -30.64 11.50 -0.53
C GLN A 143 -29.22 10.94 -0.37
N ILE A 144 -28.79 10.74 0.89
CA ILE A 144 -27.51 10.11 1.20
C ILE A 144 -27.73 8.61 1.25
N VAL A 145 -26.88 7.86 0.55
CA VAL A 145 -26.75 6.41 0.66
C VAL A 145 -25.57 6.15 1.60
N PRO A 146 -25.81 5.79 2.87
CA PRO A 146 -24.76 5.77 3.91
C PRO A 146 -23.85 4.54 3.82
N TYR A 147 -23.81 3.86 2.69
CA TYR A 147 -22.93 2.71 2.51
C TYR A 147 -21.49 3.17 2.38
N VAL A 148 -20.64 2.69 3.28
CA VAL A 148 -19.18 2.91 3.27
C VAL A 148 -18.49 1.56 3.34
N GLN A 149 -17.50 1.35 2.48
CA GLN A 149 -16.64 0.19 2.47
C GLN A 149 -15.19 0.61 2.65
N GLU A 150 -14.44 -0.08 3.50
CA GLU A 150 -13.01 0.13 3.61
C GLU A 150 -12.27 -0.60 2.49
N LEU A 151 -11.26 0.06 1.93
CA LEU A 151 -10.31 -0.47 0.97
C LEU A 151 -8.91 -0.24 1.51
N VAL A 152 -8.13 -1.31 1.64
CA VAL A 152 -6.71 -1.22 1.98
C VAL A 152 -5.90 -1.38 0.71
N VAL A 153 -5.11 -0.36 0.37
CA VAL A 153 -4.17 -0.41 -0.74
C VAL A 153 -2.78 -0.67 -0.18
N TYR A 154 -2.26 -1.84 -0.44
CA TYR A 154 -0.92 -2.27 -0.03
C TYR A 154 0.14 -1.60 -0.90
N PRO A 155 1.38 -1.45 -0.38
CA PRO A 155 2.50 -1.06 -1.23
C PRO A 155 2.71 -2.08 -2.35
N ALA A 156 3.26 -1.62 -3.45
CA ALA A 156 3.68 -2.51 -4.52
C ALA A 156 4.79 -3.46 -4.03
N THR A 157 4.88 -4.63 -4.66
CA THR A 157 5.97 -5.58 -4.44
C THR A 157 6.57 -6.00 -5.77
N VAL A 158 7.88 -6.10 -5.84
CA VAL A 158 8.61 -6.62 -6.99
C VAL A 158 9.15 -8.01 -6.69
N ASP A 159 9.28 -8.82 -7.73
CA ASP A 159 9.92 -10.13 -7.60
C ASP A 159 11.44 -9.96 -7.50
N LEU A 160 12.01 -10.46 -6.41
CA LEU A 160 13.45 -10.41 -6.11
C LEU A 160 14.14 -11.76 -6.30
N SER A 161 13.71 -12.56 -7.28
CA SER A 161 14.27 -13.90 -7.55
C SER A 161 15.80 -13.91 -7.77
N GLY A 162 16.36 -12.79 -8.24
CA GLY A 162 17.81 -12.59 -8.40
C GLY A 162 18.55 -12.10 -7.15
N PHE A 163 17.82 -11.69 -6.11
CA PHE A 163 18.43 -11.17 -4.89
C PHE A 163 19.02 -12.30 -4.04
N ARG A 164 20.27 -12.14 -3.64
CA ARG A 164 20.95 -13.05 -2.72
C ARG A 164 21.60 -12.25 -1.61
N LEU A 165 21.43 -12.71 -0.38
CA LEU A 165 22.23 -12.16 0.71
C LEU A 165 23.70 -12.38 0.37
N PRO A 166 24.55 -11.34 0.41
CA PRO A 166 25.97 -11.52 0.22
C PRO A 166 26.47 -12.57 1.24
N HIS A 167 26.96 -13.69 0.74
CA HIS A 167 27.63 -14.65 1.57
C HIS A 167 28.91 -13.95 2.02
N GLY A 168 28.99 -13.57 3.29
CA GLY A 168 30.26 -13.15 3.85
C GLY A 168 31.22 -14.30 3.61
N GLU A 169 32.17 -14.12 2.70
CA GLU A 169 33.40 -14.91 2.73
C GLU A 169 34.03 -14.63 4.08
N LEU A 170 33.71 -15.49 5.06
CA LEU A 170 34.58 -15.63 6.20
C LEU A 170 35.91 -16.09 5.63
N ALA A 171 36.89 -15.19 5.64
CA ALA A 171 38.28 -15.56 5.48
C ALA A 171 38.59 -16.67 6.53
N GLY A 172 38.64 -17.90 6.06
CA GLY A 172 38.79 -19.06 6.93
C GLY A 172 37.57 -19.96 6.99
N GLY A 173 37.18 -20.46 5.83
CA GLY A 173 36.27 -21.57 5.51
C GLY A 173 35.62 -22.35 6.66
N SER A 174 34.70 -23.10 6.35
CA SER A 174 33.77 -23.97 7.06
C SER A 174 32.58 -23.24 7.66
N SER A 175 31.47 -23.32 6.93
CA SER A 175 30.14 -23.30 7.56
C SER A 175 30.21 -24.21 8.78
N LEU A 176 30.18 -23.64 9.99
CA LEU A 176 29.94 -24.39 11.20
C LEU A 176 28.54 -24.97 11.11
N GLN A 177 28.42 -26.12 10.44
CA GLN A 177 27.26 -26.98 10.49
C GLN A 177 27.07 -27.38 11.96
N ARG A 178 26.27 -26.61 12.68
CA ARG A 178 25.89 -27.00 14.06
C ARG A 178 24.83 -28.08 13.98
N ARG A 179 25.24 -29.28 14.24
CA ARG A 179 24.34 -30.43 14.47
C ARG A 179 23.46 -30.15 15.68
N THR A 180 22.15 -30.31 15.50
CA THR A 180 21.18 -30.06 16.57
C THR A 180 20.55 -31.36 17.06
N PRO A 181 20.30 -31.48 18.38
CA PRO A 181 19.49 -32.54 18.89
C PRO A 181 17.98 -32.39 18.62
N PHE A 182 17.53 -31.33 18.01
CA PHE A 182 16.09 -31.12 17.70
C PHE A 182 15.74 -31.59 16.27
N VAL A 183 14.52 -32.13 16.10
CA VAL A 183 14.03 -32.60 14.81
C VAL A 183 13.68 -31.39 13.98
N THR A 184 14.43 -31.13 12.90
CA THR A 184 14.15 -30.09 11.91
C THR A 184 13.68 -30.74 10.60
N PRO A 185 12.97 -30.04 9.71
CA PRO A 185 12.53 -30.59 8.43
C PRO A 185 13.65 -30.98 7.47
N ASN A 186 14.88 -30.46 7.68
CA ASN A 186 16.03 -30.73 6.84
C ASN A 186 16.94 -31.81 7.48
N ALA A 187 16.89 -33.01 6.91
CA ALA A 187 17.84 -34.04 7.25
C ALA A 187 19.14 -33.81 6.47
N ALA A 188 20.22 -33.42 7.17
CA ALA A 188 21.53 -33.16 6.58
C ALA A 188 22.28 -34.43 6.19
N GLY A 189 21.94 -35.54 6.85
CA GLY A 189 22.62 -36.81 6.63
C GLY A 189 22.09 -37.91 7.52
N VAL A 190 22.76 -39.06 7.45
CA VAL A 190 22.52 -40.17 8.34
C VAL A 190 23.86 -40.60 8.94
N ARG A 191 23.89 -40.86 10.27
CA ARG A 191 25.04 -41.45 10.97
C ARG A 191 24.66 -42.73 11.66
N GLN A 192 25.63 -43.45 12.14
CA GLN A 192 25.43 -44.63 12.93
C GLN A 192 24.79 -44.27 14.29
N TYR A 193 23.88 -45.11 14.77
CA TYR A 193 23.19 -44.96 16.06
C TYR A 193 24.21 -45.04 17.20
N LEU A 194 24.09 -44.16 18.16
CA LEU A 194 24.82 -44.18 19.41
C LEU A 194 23.83 -44.36 20.59
N PRO A 195 24.22 -45.11 21.67
CA PRO A 195 23.39 -45.21 22.83
C PRO A 195 22.99 -43.84 23.39
N GLY A 196 21.68 -43.60 23.51
CA GLY A 196 21.12 -42.32 23.93
C GLY A 196 20.40 -41.54 22.80
N ASP A 197 20.52 -42.00 21.55
CA ASP A 197 19.77 -41.41 20.44
C ASP A 197 18.28 -41.81 20.53
N SER A 198 17.40 -40.87 20.18
CA SER A 198 15.96 -41.09 20.17
C SER A 198 15.53 -42.02 19.03
N PHE A 199 14.71 -43.01 19.31
CA PHE A 199 14.18 -43.99 18.35
C PHE A 199 13.38 -43.32 17.21
N ASN A 200 12.76 -42.17 17.45
CA ASN A 200 12.01 -41.42 16.43
C ASN A 200 12.88 -40.91 15.29
N ARG A 201 14.21 -40.96 15.45
CA ARG A 201 15.17 -40.44 14.44
C ARG A 201 15.78 -41.56 13.61
N ILE A 202 15.41 -42.80 13.81
CA ILE A 202 15.96 -43.90 13.03
C ILE A 202 15.57 -43.72 11.55
N ALA A 203 16.59 -43.72 10.71
CA ALA A 203 16.46 -43.71 9.27
C ALA A 203 16.26 -45.14 8.77
N TRP A 204 15.03 -45.65 8.85
CA TRP A 204 14.72 -47.04 8.51
C TRP A 204 15.16 -47.50 7.14
N SER A 205 15.08 -46.62 6.14
CA SER A 205 15.54 -46.88 4.76
C SER A 205 17.09 -47.03 4.69
N ALA A 206 17.82 -46.21 5.42
CA ALA A 206 19.26 -46.31 5.49
C ALA A 206 19.70 -47.54 6.35
N THR A 207 19.01 -47.79 7.46
CA THR A 207 19.22 -48.97 8.31
C THR A 207 19.04 -50.27 7.52
N ALA A 208 17.99 -50.37 6.73
CA ALA A 208 17.72 -51.54 5.87
C ALA A 208 18.78 -51.76 4.80
N ARG A 209 19.42 -50.68 4.32
CA ARG A 209 20.45 -50.76 3.27
C ARG A 209 21.82 -51.06 3.81
N THR A 210 22.15 -50.58 5.02
CA THR A 210 23.45 -50.72 5.61
C THR A 210 23.57 -51.89 6.60
N GLY A 211 22.45 -52.47 7.04
CA GLY A 211 22.38 -53.51 8.05
C GLY A 211 22.73 -53.03 9.48
N GLN A 212 22.95 -51.73 9.66
CA GLN A 212 23.27 -51.11 10.96
C GLN A 212 22.27 -50.01 11.26
N LEU A 213 21.94 -49.83 12.55
CA LEU A 213 21.03 -48.77 12.98
C LEU A 213 21.58 -47.39 12.59
N MET A 214 20.88 -46.70 11.72
CA MET A 214 21.24 -45.39 11.25
C MET A 214 20.23 -44.33 11.76
N VAL A 215 20.74 -43.19 12.21
CA VAL A 215 19.94 -42.06 12.72
C VAL A 215 20.05 -40.88 11.79
N LYS A 216 18.92 -40.24 11.54
CA LYS A 216 18.88 -38.97 10.78
C LYS A 216 19.59 -37.89 11.57
N GLU A 217 20.60 -37.28 10.98
CA GLU A 217 21.19 -36.04 11.45
C GLU A 217 20.42 -34.87 10.90
N PHE A 218 19.94 -34.03 11.80
CA PHE A 218 19.26 -32.80 11.38
C PHE A 218 20.25 -31.65 11.48
N GLU A 219 20.36 -30.88 10.43
CA GLU A 219 20.99 -29.58 10.50
C GLU A 219 20.01 -28.61 11.16
N LEU A 220 20.51 -27.84 12.12
CA LEU A 220 19.97 -26.53 12.34
C LEU A 220 20.24 -25.79 11.01
N ASP A 221 19.23 -25.68 10.16
CA ASP A 221 19.19 -24.54 9.28
C ASP A 221 19.22 -23.35 10.26
N PRO A 222 20.31 -22.58 10.32
CA PRO A 222 20.29 -21.36 11.10
C PRO A 222 19.24 -20.49 10.39
N SER A 223 17.97 -20.65 10.81
CA SER A 223 16.89 -19.75 10.43
C SER A 223 17.28 -18.40 11.03
N THR A 224 18.21 -17.73 10.34
CA THR A 224 18.62 -16.40 10.69
C THR A 224 17.40 -15.53 10.50
N ASP A 225 16.86 -15.04 11.61
CA ASP A 225 15.78 -14.05 11.56
C ASP A 225 16.25 -12.87 10.71
N VAL A 226 15.43 -12.48 9.78
CA VAL A 226 15.66 -11.30 8.95
C VAL A 226 14.88 -10.15 9.54
N TRP A 227 15.58 -9.11 9.92
CA TRP A 227 14.99 -7.88 10.42
C TRP A 227 15.11 -6.78 9.39
N LEU A 228 13.98 -6.29 8.91
CA LEU A 228 13.91 -5.13 8.06
C LEU A 228 13.80 -3.89 8.96
N ILE A 229 14.77 -2.99 8.86
CA ILE A 229 14.79 -1.73 9.60
C ILE A 229 14.55 -0.62 8.59
N LEU A 230 13.36 -0.03 8.67
CA LEU A 230 12.90 0.97 7.74
C LEU A 230 12.98 2.36 8.37
N ASP A 231 13.82 3.20 7.80
CA ASP A 231 13.96 4.58 8.20
C ASP A 231 12.82 5.42 7.62
N MET A 232 12.07 6.06 8.50
CA MET A 232 10.96 6.96 8.17
C MET A 232 11.16 8.36 8.80
N GLU A 233 12.43 8.75 9.03
CA GLU A 233 12.76 10.07 9.53
C GLU A 233 12.40 11.14 8.49
N ALA A 234 11.49 12.06 8.85
CA ALA A 234 10.88 13.02 7.93
C ALA A 234 11.89 13.87 7.13
N ARG A 235 13.00 14.26 7.77
CA ARG A 235 14.01 15.17 7.17
C ARG A 235 14.76 14.58 5.98
N HIS A 236 14.82 13.23 5.86
CA HIS A 236 15.59 12.56 4.81
C HIS A 236 14.73 12.14 3.62
N HIS A 237 13.40 12.19 3.77
CA HIS A 237 12.51 11.81 2.70
C HIS A 237 12.23 12.95 1.74
N VAL A 238 12.41 12.68 0.45
CA VAL A 238 12.25 13.64 -0.64
C VAL A 238 11.22 13.13 -1.63
N ARG A 239 10.35 14.02 -2.08
CA ARG A 239 9.43 13.75 -3.17
C ARG A 239 10.00 14.28 -4.48
N ALA A 240 9.86 13.51 -5.56
CA ALA A 240 10.33 13.91 -6.87
C ALA A 240 9.63 15.19 -7.33
N THR A 241 10.40 16.22 -7.63
CA THR A 241 9.91 17.51 -8.16
C THR A 241 9.55 17.41 -9.64
N PHE A 242 10.13 16.46 -10.33
CA PHE A 242 9.86 16.17 -11.73
C PHE A 242 8.85 15.01 -11.85
N TRP A 243 7.62 15.28 -11.50
CA TRP A 243 6.54 14.46 -12.00
C TRP A 243 6.54 14.67 -13.51
N GLY A 244 7.10 13.71 -14.23
CA GLY A 244 7.01 13.74 -15.68
C GLY A 244 5.55 13.94 -16.02
N GLY A 245 5.20 15.10 -16.58
CA GLY A 245 3.82 15.50 -16.92
C GLY A 245 3.19 14.59 -17.98
N GLY A 246 3.36 13.29 -17.79
CA GLY A 246 2.74 12.22 -18.55
C GLY A 246 1.24 12.26 -18.33
N GLN A 247 0.50 12.31 -19.41
CA GLN A 247 -0.94 12.12 -19.44
C GLN A 247 -1.30 10.95 -18.52
N ARG A 248 -2.38 11.11 -17.74
CA ARG A 248 -2.91 10.00 -16.95
C ARG A 248 -3.09 8.79 -17.86
N PRO A 249 -2.57 7.63 -17.47
CA PRO A 249 -2.67 6.44 -18.29
C PRO A 249 -4.13 6.15 -18.62
N SER A 250 -4.37 5.78 -19.84
CA SER A 250 -5.67 5.26 -20.25
C SER A 250 -5.97 3.98 -19.46
N PRO A 251 -7.23 3.75 -19.04
CA PRO A 251 -7.59 2.49 -18.40
C PRO A 251 -7.24 1.33 -19.32
N GLY A 252 -6.33 0.43 -18.88
CA GLY A 252 -5.96 -0.77 -19.62
C GLY A 252 -4.49 -0.87 -20.04
N GLU A 253 -3.69 0.18 -19.93
CA GLU A 253 -2.25 0.12 -20.19
C GLU A 253 -1.47 -0.16 -18.88
N PRO A 254 -0.67 -1.26 -18.82
CA PRO A 254 0.18 -1.51 -17.67
C PRO A 254 1.30 -0.47 -17.62
N LEU A 255 1.36 0.28 -16.53
CA LEU A 255 2.39 1.27 -16.31
C LEU A 255 3.58 0.69 -15.56
N PRO A 256 4.79 1.17 -15.84
CA PRO A 256 5.94 0.78 -15.06
C PRO A 256 5.75 1.22 -13.59
N LEU A 257 6.27 0.41 -12.68
CA LEU A 257 6.14 0.67 -11.24
C LEU A 257 6.68 2.06 -10.85
N SER A 258 7.78 2.49 -11.47
CA SER A 258 8.38 3.80 -11.25
C SER A 258 7.42 4.98 -11.48
N PHE A 259 6.35 4.78 -12.25
CA PHE A 259 5.31 5.80 -12.44
C PHE A 259 4.52 6.08 -11.13
N TRP A 260 4.38 5.06 -10.28
CA TRP A 260 3.63 5.16 -9.03
C TRP A 260 4.49 5.58 -7.84
N LEU A 261 5.81 5.41 -7.94
CA LEU A 261 6.76 5.70 -6.88
C LEU A 261 7.33 7.13 -7.07
N ASP A 262 6.74 8.10 -6.41
CA ASP A 262 7.08 9.52 -6.56
C ASP A 262 7.99 10.08 -5.46
N SER A 263 8.44 9.24 -4.52
CA SER A 263 9.24 9.68 -3.38
C SER A 263 10.18 8.60 -2.86
N THR A 264 11.21 9.01 -2.13
CA THR A 264 12.10 8.08 -1.42
C THR A 264 11.34 7.22 -0.42
N GLU A 265 10.26 7.74 0.17
CA GLU A 265 9.36 7.00 1.06
C GLU A 265 8.71 5.83 0.33
N GLU A 266 8.10 6.07 -0.83
CA GLU A 266 7.43 5.02 -1.61
C GLU A 266 8.43 3.96 -2.10
N TYR A 267 9.64 4.36 -2.49
CA TYR A 267 10.71 3.43 -2.82
C TYR A 267 11.12 2.58 -1.61
N ALA A 268 11.38 3.20 -0.47
CA ALA A 268 11.82 2.51 0.74
C ALA A 268 10.76 1.48 1.22
N VAL A 269 9.49 1.87 1.22
CA VAL A 269 8.37 1.00 1.58
C VAL A 269 8.19 -0.15 0.58
N THR A 270 8.32 0.12 -0.73
CA THR A 270 8.24 -0.91 -1.78
C THR A 270 9.39 -1.91 -1.66
N ILE A 271 10.61 -1.43 -1.37
CA ILE A 271 11.78 -2.29 -1.12
C ILE A 271 11.53 -3.15 0.12
N ALA A 272 11.05 -2.58 1.23
CA ALA A 272 10.75 -3.32 2.45
C ALA A 272 9.69 -4.40 2.21
N ALA A 273 8.60 -4.07 1.51
CA ALA A 273 7.54 -5.02 1.17
C ALA A 273 8.06 -6.16 0.27
N SER A 274 8.92 -5.83 -0.71
CA SER A 274 9.50 -6.80 -1.65
C SER A 274 10.48 -7.74 -0.95
N LEU A 275 11.35 -7.23 -0.08
CA LEU A 275 12.25 -8.04 0.73
C LEU A 275 11.50 -8.92 1.71
N ALA A 276 10.46 -8.39 2.38
CA ALA A 276 9.60 -9.18 3.26
C ALA A 276 8.98 -10.36 2.51
N ARG A 277 8.41 -10.11 1.34
CA ARG A 277 7.83 -11.15 0.49
C ARG A 277 8.89 -12.19 0.10
N HIS A 278 10.04 -11.74 -0.41
CA HIS A 278 11.12 -12.61 -0.86
C HIS A 278 11.57 -13.58 0.26
N PHE A 279 11.82 -13.07 1.47
CA PHE A 279 12.29 -13.92 2.58
C PHE A 279 11.20 -14.82 3.14
N LEU A 280 9.94 -14.36 3.20
CA LEU A 280 8.81 -15.18 3.62
C LEU A 280 8.51 -16.30 2.63
N ASP A 281 8.66 -16.05 1.32
CA ASP A 281 8.52 -17.07 0.27
C ASP A 281 9.64 -18.12 0.36
N LEU A 282 10.83 -17.72 0.82
CA LEU A 282 11.93 -18.63 1.18
C LEU A 282 11.74 -19.30 2.56
N ASN A 283 10.55 -19.17 3.16
CA ASN A 283 10.21 -19.71 4.48
C ASN A 283 11.13 -19.23 5.63
N ARG A 284 11.68 -18.01 5.51
CA ARG A 284 12.47 -17.36 6.56
C ARG A 284 11.55 -16.61 7.53
N THR A 285 12.02 -16.41 8.75
CA THR A 285 11.39 -15.52 9.72
C THR A 285 11.73 -14.07 9.37
N VAL A 286 10.72 -13.20 9.32
CA VAL A 286 10.89 -11.77 8.99
C VAL A 286 10.25 -10.92 10.06
N GLY A 287 11.05 -10.03 10.66
CA GLY A 287 10.60 -8.95 11.53
C GLY A 287 10.72 -7.60 10.81
N LEU A 288 9.97 -6.61 11.28
CA LEU A 288 10.03 -5.25 10.76
C LEU A 288 10.12 -4.27 11.92
N ILE A 289 11.05 -3.32 11.82
CA ILE A 289 11.17 -2.16 12.68
C ILE A 289 11.04 -0.93 11.78
N ALA A 290 10.10 -0.04 12.09
CA ALA A 290 9.90 1.20 11.35
C ALA A 290 10.08 2.40 12.29
N ASN A 291 10.98 3.31 11.90
CA ASN A 291 11.26 4.55 12.61
C ASN A 291 10.29 5.65 12.15
N ALA A 292 9.01 5.52 12.45
CA ALA A 292 8.00 6.55 12.24
C ALA A 292 7.87 7.44 13.50
N ARG A 293 6.92 8.36 13.53
CA ARG A 293 6.62 9.20 14.68
C ARG A 293 6.46 8.43 15.98
N GLN A 294 5.81 7.28 15.91
CA GLN A 294 5.86 6.24 16.94
C GLN A 294 6.59 5.05 16.35
N PRO A 295 7.74 4.63 16.93
CA PRO A 295 8.42 3.45 16.46
C PRO A 295 7.48 2.25 16.51
N VAL A 296 7.38 1.54 15.41
CA VAL A 296 6.51 0.36 15.28
C VAL A 296 7.39 -0.84 15.02
N MET A 297 7.16 -1.91 15.78
CA MET A 297 7.85 -3.18 15.63
C MET A 297 6.85 -4.30 15.37
N ILE A 298 7.13 -5.10 14.34
CA ILE A 298 6.51 -6.39 14.12
C ILE A 298 7.54 -7.46 14.44
N PRO A 299 7.33 -8.30 15.49
CA PRO A 299 8.25 -9.38 15.83
C PRO A 299 8.46 -10.34 14.66
N ALA A 300 9.65 -10.94 14.58
CA ALA A 300 9.98 -11.88 13.53
C ALA A 300 9.10 -13.14 13.63
N ASP A 301 8.40 -13.43 12.52
CA ASP A 301 7.53 -14.59 12.36
C ASP A 301 7.58 -15.03 10.88
N ARG A 302 6.93 -16.13 10.53
CA ARG A 302 6.92 -16.69 9.17
C ARG A 302 5.51 -16.92 8.64
N GLY A 303 5.42 -17.11 7.33
CA GLY A 303 4.21 -17.51 6.64
C GLY A 303 3.31 -16.34 6.24
N ALA A 304 2.17 -16.68 5.61
CA ALA A 304 1.28 -15.70 4.97
C ALA A 304 0.67 -14.68 5.93
N ARG A 305 0.42 -15.06 7.19
CA ARG A 305 -0.10 -14.12 8.20
C ARG A 305 0.88 -13.00 8.52
N GLN A 306 2.17 -13.32 8.56
CA GLN A 306 3.22 -12.32 8.78
C GLN A 306 3.30 -11.34 7.62
N MET A 307 3.20 -11.85 6.38
CA MET A 307 3.16 -10.99 5.19
C MET A 307 2.01 -9.99 5.25
N VAL A 308 0.81 -10.44 5.62
CA VAL A 308 -0.35 -9.55 5.75
C VAL A 308 -0.11 -8.48 6.81
N LYS A 309 0.40 -8.83 7.99
CA LYS A 309 0.72 -7.86 9.06
C LYS A 309 1.71 -6.79 8.58
N ILE A 310 2.76 -7.22 7.88
CA ILE A 310 3.79 -6.32 7.34
C ILE A 310 3.16 -5.39 6.28
N LEU A 311 2.39 -5.92 5.34
CA LEU A 311 1.74 -5.11 4.31
C LEU A 311 0.70 -4.13 4.87
N GLU A 312 -0.08 -4.55 5.89
CA GLU A 312 -1.06 -3.67 6.55
C GLU A 312 -0.37 -2.50 7.28
N LEU A 313 0.76 -2.77 7.95
CA LEU A 313 1.55 -1.71 8.56
C LEU A 313 2.14 -0.78 7.49
N LEU A 314 2.82 -1.34 6.49
CA LEU A 314 3.45 -0.57 5.43
C LEU A 314 2.43 0.24 4.60
N ALA A 315 1.17 -0.19 4.52
CA ALA A 315 0.13 0.58 3.83
C ALA A 315 -0.16 1.93 4.50
N ILE A 316 -0.11 1.98 5.83
CA ILE A 316 -0.46 3.19 6.60
C ILE A 316 0.74 3.97 7.12
N LEU A 317 1.95 3.41 6.97
CA LEU A 317 3.17 4.01 7.47
C LEU A 317 3.50 5.27 6.67
N THR A 318 3.86 6.36 7.35
CA THR A 318 4.26 7.64 6.76
C THR A 318 5.63 8.05 7.27
N ALA A 319 6.36 8.79 6.45
CA ALA A 319 7.68 9.33 6.80
C ALA A 319 7.52 10.61 7.66
N ASP A 320 7.10 10.41 8.90
CA ASP A 320 6.87 11.46 9.90
C ASP A 320 7.69 11.27 11.19
N GLY A 321 8.71 10.39 11.13
CA GLY A 321 9.63 10.13 12.24
C GLY A 321 10.52 11.34 12.58
N GLU A 322 10.74 11.56 13.89
CA GLU A 322 11.58 12.63 14.40
C GLU A 322 12.91 12.11 14.99
N ARG A 323 12.96 10.80 15.30
CA ARG A 323 14.13 10.18 15.92
C ARG A 323 15.19 9.86 14.87
N PRO A 324 16.47 10.17 15.10
CA PRO A 324 17.56 9.75 14.23
C PRO A 324 17.66 8.23 14.12
N LEU A 325 17.95 7.73 12.92
CA LEU A 325 18.13 6.30 12.68
C LEU A 325 19.19 5.68 13.60
N ALA A 326 20.25 6.42 13.96
CA ALA A 326 21.28 5.98 14.88
C ALA A 326 20.71 5.57 16.26
N GLU A 327 19.78 6.36 16.80
CA GLU A 327 19.14 6.07 18.08
C GLU A 327 18.26 4.83 18.00
N VAL A 328 17.56 4.66 16.88
CA VAL A 328 16.69 3.49 16.66
C VAL A 328 17.50 2.21 16.59
N LEU A 329 18.63 2.21 15.87
CA LEU A 329 19.51 1.06 15.79
C LEU A 329 20.04 0.62 17.15
N ILE A 330 20.35 1.58 18.04
CA ILE A 330 20.85 1.29 19.40
C ILE A 330 19.71 0.81 20.30
N SER A 331 18.56 1.49 20.31
CA SER A 331 17.44 1.18 21.19
C SER A 331 16.81 -0.18 20.86
N GLU A 332 16.67 -0.49 19.57
CA GLU A 332 16.01 -1.70 19.11
C GLU A 332 16.98 -2.89 18.95
N ALA A 333 18.29 -2.67 19.15
CA ALA A 333 19.31 -3.73 19.08
C ALA A 333 19.04 -4.92 20.03
N GLY A 334 18.26 -4.72 21.10
CA GLY A 334 17.87 -5.77 22.05
C GLY A 334 16.97 -6.85 21.44
N TYR A 335 16.20 -6.51 20.38
CA TYR A 335 15.32 -7.45 19.69
C TYR A 335 16.06 -8.30 18.64
N LEU A 336 17.24 -7.86 18.20
CA LEU A 336 18.03 -8.60 17.24
C LEU A 336 18.84 -9.69 17.97
N THR A 337 18.50 -10.93 17.67
CA THR A 337 19.19 -12.08 18.24
C THR A 337 20.56 -12.31 17.60
N ARG A 338 21.44 -13.03 18.27
CA ARG A 338 22.72 -13.45 17.67
C ARG A 338 22.46 -14.22 16.38
N HIS A 339 23.25 -13.94 15.35
CA HIS A 339 23.13 -14.53 14.00
C HIS A 339 21.91 -14.09 13.20
N SER A 340 21.10 -13.10 13.65
CA SER A 340 20.10 -12.47 12.81
C SER A 340 20.75 -11.61 11.72
N THR A 341 19.99 -11.32 10.68
CA THR A 341 20.39 -10.40 9.61
C THR A 341 19.53 -9.14 9.68
N ALA A 342 20.17 -7.99 9.86
CA ALA A 342 19.53 -6.67 9.82
C ALA A 342 19.71 -6.06 8.43
N ILE A 343 18.61 -5.70 7.80
CA ILE A 343 18.59 -5.00 6.51
C ILE A 343 18.05 -3.60 6.77
N VAL A 344 18.94 -2.61 6.72
CA VAL A 344 18.58 -1.21 6.92
C VAL A 344 18.23 -0.60 5.58
N ILE A 345 17.04 0.01 5.49
CA ILE A 345 16.53 0.69 4.29
C ILE A 345 16.37 2.15 4.65
N SER A 346 17.20 3.03 4.07
CA SER A 346 17.24 4.45 4.45
C SER A 346 17.60 5.35 3.27
N PRO A 347 17.01 6.55 3.16
CA PRO A 347 17.47 7.64 2.31
C PRO A 347 18.43 8.59 3.04
N SER A 348 18.83 8.28 4.28
CA SER A 348 19.60 9.20 5.12
C SER A 348 20.98 9.48 4.55
N THR A 349 21.34 10.75 4.58
CA THR A 349 22.67 11.27 4.27
C THR A 349 23.53 11.48 5.52
N ASP A 350 22.96 11.22 6.71
CA ASP A 350 23.67 11.33 7.99
C ASP A 350 24.54 10.08 8.21
N GLU A 351 25.84 10.27 8.46
CA GLU A 351 26.80 9.18 8.69
C GLU A 351 26.70 8.57 10.11
N SER A 352 26.00 9.23 11.03
CA SER A 352 25.98 8.84 12.45
C SER A 352 25.42 7.44 12.70
N TRP A 353 24.48 6.99 11.88
CA TRP A 353 23.85 5.66 12.03
C TRP A 353 24.77 4.49 11.60
N VAL A 354 25.82 4.77 10.81
CA VAL A 354 26.80 3.76 10.42
C VAL A 354 27.49 3.16 11.63
N ARG A 355 27.72 3.97 12.69
CA ARG A 355 28.27 3.52 13.97
C ARG A 355 27.36 2.51 14.66
N GLY A 356 26.04 2.66 14.54
CA GLY A 356 25.08 1.70 15.06
C GLY A 356 25.22 0.30 14.45
N LEU A 357 25.60 0.21 13.16
CA LEU A 357 25.87 -1.08 12.51
C LEU A 357 27.15 -1.76 13.05
N VAL A 358 28.15 -0.98 13.44
CA VAL A 358 29.36 -1.52 14.09
C VAL A 358 29.00 -2.17 15.44
N GLU A 359 28.11 -1.56 16.22
CA GLU A 359 27.62 -2.13 17.47
C GLU A 359 26.81 -3.41 17.23
N LEU A 360 25.97 -3.46 16.18
CA LEU A 360 25.25 -4.65 15.79
C LEU A 360 26.22 -5.77 15.37
N ALA A 361 27.27 -5.46 14.64
CA ALA A 361 28.33 -6.42 14.27
C ALA A 361 29.04 -7.00 15.49
N ALA A 362 29.34 -6.18 16.51
CA ALA A 362 29.90 -6.63 17.79
C ALA A 362 28.98 -7.62 18.53
N ARG A 363 27.67 -7.55 18.29
CA ARG A 363 26.66 -8.51 18.82
C ARG A 363 26.46 -9.72 17.91
N HIS A 364 27.28 -9.91 16.89
CA HIS A 364 27.15 -10.98 15.88
C HIS A 364 25.86 -10.90 15.04
N VAL A 365 25.29 -9.71 14.88
CA VAL A 365 24.22 -9.43 13.93
C VAL A 365 24.85 -9.06 12.58
N ARG A 366 24.47 -9.73 11.51
CA ARG A 366 24.90 -9.37 10.16
C ARG A 366 24.11 -8.18 9.69
N SER A 367 24.77 -7.19 9.12
CA SER A 367 24.10 -6.00 8.63
C SER A 367 24.27 -5.86 7.11
N MET A 368 23.25 -5.33 6.48
CA MET A 368 23.22 -4.94 5.07
C MET A 368 22.46 -3.62 4.95
N ALA A 369 22.83 -2.79 4.01
CA ALA A 369 22.15 -1.51 3.77
C ALA A 369 21.58 -1.44 2.36
N VAL A 370 20.37 -0.89 2.24
CA VAL A 370 19.76 -0.47 0.98
C VAL A 370 19.53 1.02 1.06
N ILE A 371 20.30 1.76 0.30
CA ILE A 371 20.25 3.22 0.28
C ILE A 371 19.39 3.68 -0.89
N VAL A 372 18.37 4.47 -0.58
CA VAL A 372 17.57 5.15 -1.61
C VAL A 372 18.19 6.53 -1.80
N GLU A 373 18.85 6.77 -2.94
CA GLU A 373 19.63 7.97 -3.20
C GLU A 373 18.74 9.22 -3.32
N PRO A 374 18.69 10.10 -2.30
CA PRO A 374 17.73 11.20 -2.26
C PRO A 374 18.02 12.27 -3.33
N SER A 375 19.30 12.48 -3.71
CA SER A 375 19.69 13.48 -4.70
C SER A 375 19.10 13.24 -6.08
N THR A 376 18.66 12.01 -6.37
CA THR A 376 18.02 11.68 -7.65
C THR A 376 16.52 12.04 -7.69
N PHE A 377 15.90 12.33 -6.54
CA PHE A 377 14.50 12.73 -6.44
C PHE A 377 14.29 14.26 -6.46
N GLY A 378 15.35 15.05 -6.20
CA GLY A 378 15.24 16.51 -6.15
C GLY A 378 16.50 17.16 -5.62
N SER A 379 16.34 18.36 -5.08
CA SER A 379 17.44 19.14 -4.49
C SER A 379 17.77 18.63 -3.08
N ALA A 380 18.34 17.45 -2.99
CA ALA A 380 18.79 16.85 -1.73
C ALA A 380 20.29 16.56 -1.80
N GLU A 381 20.91 16.41 -0.64
CA GLU A 381 22.30 15.97 -0.53
C GLU A 381 22.44 14.52 -1.00
N SER A 382 23.62 14.16 -1.48
CA SER A 382 23.90 12.80 -1.91
C SER A 382 24.32 11.91 -0.74
N SER A 383 23.86 10.67 -0.75
CA SER A 383 24.21 9.64 0.23
C SER A 383 25.57 8.95 -0.04
N LEU A 384 26.36 9.41 -1.00
CA LEU A 384 27.62 8.77 -1.39
C LEU A 384 28.65 8.70 -0.26
N LEU A 385 28.67 9.66 0.67
CA LEU A 385 29.54 9.61 1.86
C LEU A 385 29.13 8.42 2.76
N VAL A 386 27.85 8.29 3.04
CA VAL A 386 27.31 7.15 3.80
C VAL A 386 27.65 5.81 3.12
N VAL A 387 27.53 5.74 1.80
CA VAL A 387 27.88 4.53 1.03
C VAL A 387 29.38 4.22 1.16
N SER A 388 30.23 5.24 1.15
CA SER A 388 31.69 5.11 1.36
C SER A 388 32.00 4.57 2.75
N ASP A 389 31.36 5.10 3.79
CA ASP A 389 31.56 4.67 5.18
C ASP A 389 31.06 3.24 5.41
N LEU A 390 29.92 2.87 4.82
CA LEU A 390 29.43 1.50 4.86
C LEU A 390 30.40 0.53 4.19
N ALA A 391 30.98 0.92 3.06
CA ALA A 391 31.99 0.12 2.38
C ALA A 391 33.28 -0.02 3.22
N ALA A 392 33.71 1.04 3.91
CA ALA A 392 34.88 1.04 4.80
C ALA A 392 34.74 0.05 5.97
N ILE A 393 33.52 -0.11 6.51
CA ILE A 393 33.24 -1.10 7.56
C ILE A 393 32.83 -2.49 7.03
N GLY A 394 32.86 -2.67 5.70
CA GLY A 394 32.54 -3.96 5.05
C GLY A 394 31.07 -4.34 5.06
N VAL A 395 30.15 -3.37 5.20
CA VAL A 395 28.70 -3.62 5.11
C VAL A 395 28.27 -3.64 3.65
N PRO A 396 27.70 -4.76 3.16
CA PRO A 396 27.14 -4.82 1.82
C PRO A 396 26.06 -3.76 1.60
N THR A 397 26.22 -2.96 0.56
CA THR A 397 25.33 -1.83 0.30
C THR A 397 24.81 -1.87 -1.12
N TYR A 398 23.49 -1.69 -1.24
CA TYR A 398 22.78 -1.52 -2.51
C TYR A 398 22.31 -0.08 -2.63
N LEU A 399 22.53 0.53 -3.79
CA LEU A 399 22.11 1.89 -4.09
C LEU A 399 20.96 1.84 -5.09
N VAL A 400 19.83 2.45 -4.74
CA VAL A 400 18.64 2.55 -5.58
C VAL A 400 18.36 4.02 -5.88
N LYS A 401 18.23 4.36 -7.16
CA LYS A 401 17.99 5.72 -7.66
C LYS A 401 16.55 5.88 -8.15
N TYR A 402 16.10 7.12 -8.29
CA TYR A 402 14.83 7.41 -8.93
C TYR A 402 14.78 6.86 -10.36
N GLY A 403 13.69 6.16 -10.70
CA GLY A 403 13.51 5.55 -12.01
C GLY A 403 14.16 4.17 -12.20
N ASP A 404 14.99 3.72 -11.24
CA ASP A 404 15.58 2.39 -11.31
C ASP A 404 14.53 1.28 -11.20
N ASP A 405 14.78 0.19 -11.91
CA ASP A 405 14.10 -1.08 -11.64
C ASP A 405 14.65 -1.67 -10.34
N ILE A 406 13.83 -1.67 -9.30
CA ILE A 406 14.21 -2.11 -7.95
C ILE A 406 14.73 -3.54 -7.96
N ALA A 407 14.14 -4.44 -8.77
CA ALA A 407 14.60 -5.83 -8.85
C ALA A 407 16.02 -5.92 -9.41
N ARG A 408 16.33 -5.15 -10.44
CA ARG A 408 17.67 -5.10 -11.03
C ARG A 408 18.67 -4.41 -10.11
N ALA A 409 18.29 -3.32 -9.46
CA ALA A 409 19.16 -2.61 -8.52
C ALA A 409 19.57 -3.48 -7.33
N LEU A 410 18.66 -4.33 -6.84
CA LEU A 410 18.93 -5.27 -5.77
C LEU A 410 19.58 -6.60 -6.24
N ALA A 411 19.43 -6.99 -7.51
CA ALA A 411 20.12 -8.16 -8.08
C ALA A 411 21.56 -7.86 -8.49
N GLY A 412 21.86 -6.60 -8.81
CA GLY A 412 23.22 -6.14 -9.09
C GLY A 412 24.08 -6.32 -7.84
N GLN A 413 25.10 -7.18 -7.94
CA GLN A 413 26.01 -7.53 -6.86
C GLN A 413 26.36 -6.29 -6.01
N GLY A 414 26.22 -6.41 -4.70
CA GLY A 414 26.91 -5.54 -3.72
C GLY A 414 28.43 -5.64 -3.88
N ARG A 415 28.94 -5.24 -5.02
CA ARG A 415 30.33 -4.92 -5.16
C ARG A 415 30.53 -3.70 -4.29
N ALA A 416 31.32 -3.88 -3.21
CA ALA A 416 32.05 -2.78 -2.63
C ALA A 416 32.52 -1.92 -3.84
N ALA A 417 32.08 -0.66 -3.88
CA ALA A 417 32.46 0.26 -4.94
C ALA A 417 33.98 0.44 -4.88
N GLY A 418 34.71 -0.49 -5.48
CA GLY A 418 36.09 -0.29 -5.84
C GLY A 418 36.08 0.82 -6.88
N VAL A 419 36.51 1.99 -6.47
CA VAL A 419 36.82 3.13 -7.34
C VAL A 419 37.75 2.62 -8.42
N SER A 420 37.21 2.34 -9.61
CA SER A 420 38.03 2.18 -10.81
C SER A 420 38.49 3.58 -11.19
N VAL A 421 39.65 3.95 -10.68
CA VAL A 421 40.41 5.09 -11.21
C VAL A 421 40.73 4.76 -12.65
N MET A 422 40.01 5.36 -13.59
CA MET A 422 40.41 5.40 -14.99
C MET A 422 41.72 6.19 -15.08
N THR A 423 42.83 5.48 -15.12
CA THR A 423 44.12 6.00 -15.59
C THR A 423 44.02 6.10 -17.10
N SER A 424 43.74 7.29 -17.61
CA SER A 424 43.98 7.61 -19.05
C SER A 424 45.49 7.82 -19.23
N ALA A 425 46.10 6.95 -19.98
CA ALA A 425 47.37 7.22 -20.68
C ALA A 425 47.05 7.57 -22.12
#